data_fd69f71eb474046bf7b7c29936a10da9
#
_entry.id   fd69f71eb474046bf7b7c29936a10da9
#
_cell.length_a   1.000
_cell.length_b   1.000
_cell.length_c   1.000
_cell.angle_alpha   90.00
_cell.angle_beta   90.00
_cell.angle_gamma   90.00
#
_symmetry.space_group_name_H-M   'P 1'
#
loop_
_entity.id
_entity.type
_entity.pdbx_description
1 polymer ?
#
loop_
_entity_poly.entity_id
_entity_poly.type
_entity_poly.pdbx_seq_one_letter_code
_entity_poly.pdbx_strand_id
1 'polypeptide(L)'
;MAAAFAPRRGRRLSLCLASAGLVKALSIATFTLVWTHSIEKVDWQEDWRVTPQGLELVRARVKGSGAGMEPPPEARLIDGWFQWQPKRRAMPQVVLANSGAAGEWRLCANGGCRTLSDIFGFPIGANVVTMKACTDP
;
A
#
# COMPACT_ATOMS: atom_id res chain seq x y z
N MET A 1 -10.05 -13.49 37.79
CA MET A 1 -8.66 -13.88 37.76
C MET A 1 -7.89 -12.94 36.89
N ALA A 2 -6.85 -12.36 37.41
CA ALA A 2 -6.05 -11.39 36.67
C ALA A 2 -5.53 -11.94 35.35
N ALA A 3 -5.18 -13.21 35.30
CA ALA A 3 -4.70 -13.84 34.10
C ALA A 3 -5.71 -13.84 32.95
N ALA A 4 -7.00 -13.86 33.28
CA ALA A 4 -8.05 -13.81 32.25
C ALA A 4 -8.17 -12.43 31.62
N PHE A 5 -7.60 -11.44 32.27
CA PHE A 5 -7.64 -10.05 31.82
C PHE A 5 -6.27 -9.53 31.43
N ALA A 6 -5.27 -10.41 31.43
CA ALA A 6 -4.11 -10.07 30.65
C ALA A 6 -4.68 -9.56 29.33
N PRO A 7 -4.45 -8.29 28.98
CA PRO A 7 -5.00 -7.79 27.75
C PRO A 7 -4.63 -8.84 26.72
N ARG A 8 -5.63 -9.41 26.11
CA ARG A 8 -5.41 -10.13 24.89
C ARG A 8 -4.47 -9.23 24.16
N ARG A 9 -3.20 -9.55 24.23
CA ARG A 9 -2.25 -8.93 23.34
C ARG A 9 -2.91 -9.07 22.04
N GLY A 10 -3.58 -8.02 21.67
CA GLY A 10 -4.48 -8.04 20.60
C GLY A 10 -3.76 -8.66 19.44
N ARG A 11 -4.41 -9.52 18.77
CA ARG A 11 -3.96 -9.99 17.49
C ARG A 11 -3.40 -8.78 16.79
N ARG A 12 -2.10 -8.77 16.58
CA ARG A 12 -1.47 -7.66 15.89
C ARG A 12 -2.08 -7.58 14.51
N LEU A 13 -2.48 -6.38 14.15
CA LEU A 13 -2.88 -6.12 12.79
C LEU A 13 -1.67 -6.31 11.90
N SER A 14 -1.89 -6.98 10.79
CA SER A 14 -0.89 -7.22 9.76
C SER A 14 -1.46 -6.83 8.41
N LEU A 15 -0.58 -6.64 7.45
CA LEU A 15 -0.98 -6.49 6.06
C LEU A 15 -0.88 -7.86 5.39
N CYS A 16 -1.99 -8.33 4.85
CA CYS A 16 -2.01 -9.57 4.08
C CYS A 16 -2.07 -9.27 2.59
N LEU A 17 -1.16 -9.89 1.84
CA LEU A 17 -1.10 -9.80 0.39
C LEU A 17 -1.43 -11.18 -0.18
N ALA A 18 -2.30 -11.22 -1.17
CA ALA A 18 -2.68 -12.47 -1.82
C ALA A 18 -2.52 -12.34 -3.33
N SER A 19 -1.92 -13.34 -3.94
CA SER A 19 -1.76 -13.42 -5.39
C SER A 19 -1.51 -14.87 -5.80
N ALA A 20 -2.12 -15.31 -6.89
CA ALA A 20 -1.90 -16.65 -7.46
C ALA A 20 -2.03 -17.78 -6.44
N GLY A 21 -2.98 -17.65 -5.50
CA GLY A 21 -3.23 -18.68 -4.49
C GLY A 21 -2.29 -18.64 -3.29
N LEU A 22 -1.33 -17.70 -3.26
CA LEU A 22 -0.43 -17.54 -2.12
C LEU A 22 -0.83 -16.33 -1.30
N VAL A 23 -0.63 -16.42 0.01
CA VAL A 23 -0.87 -15.33 0.95
C VAL A 23 0.42 -15.05 1.72
N LYS A 24 0.79 -13.78 1.79
CA LYS A 24 1.91 -13.32 2.60
C LYS A 24 1.39 -12.34 3.64
N ALA A 25 1.73 -12.58 4.90
CA ALA A 25 1.38 -11.69 6.00
C ALA A 25 2.63 -10.90 6.39
N LEU A 26 2.49 -9.58 6.44
CA LEU A 26 3.56 -8.68 6.83
C LEU A 26 3.16 -7.99 8.13
N SER A 27 4.01 -8.07 9.14
CA SER A 27 3.77 -7.45 10.45
C SER A 27 4.12 -5.96 10.40
N ILE A 28 3.33 -5.21 9.65
CA ILE A 28 3.52 -3.76 9.49
C ILE A 28 2.20 -3.06 9.74
N ALA A 29 2.27 -1.90 10.39
CA ALA A 29 1.11 -1.06 10.67
C ALA A 29 0.93 0.04 9.64
N THR A 30 2.02 0.49 9.04
CA THR A 30 2.03 1.53 8.02
C THR A 30 2.98 1.12 6.91
N PHE A 31 2.66 1.54 5.71
CA PHE A 31 3.51 1.25 4.55
C PHE A 31 3.26 2.28 3.46
N THR A 32 4.17 2.36 2.51
CA THR A 32 4.05 3.20 1.33
C THR A 32 4.09 2.32 0.10
N LEU A 33 3.11 2.50 -0.78
CA LEU A 33 3.15 1.90 -2.10
C LEU A 33 3.77 2.90 -3.06
N VAL A 34 4.68 2.42 -3.90
CA VAL A 34 5.34 3.23 -4.91
C VAL A 34 5.07 2.61 -6.27
N TRP A 35 4.66 3.45 -7.19
CA TRP A 35 4.33 3.04 -8.54
C TRP A 35 4.85 4.08 -9.52
N THR A 36 5.48 3.64 -10.59
CA THR A 36 5.99 4.52 -11.63
C THR A 36 5.04 4.51 -12.82
N HIS A 37 4.57 5.69 -13.21
CA HIS A 37 3.68 5.81 -14.37
C HIS A 37 4.44 5.40 -15.64
N SER A 38 3.81 4.58 -16.48
CA SER A 38 4.49 3.96 -17.62
C SER A 38 4.89 4.97 -18.70
N ILE A 39 4.08 5.99 -18.93
CA ILE A 39 4.31 6.97 -19.99
C ILE A 39 5.18 8.12 -19.49
N GLU A 40 4.76 8.75 -18.42
CA GLU A 40 5.42 9.95 -17.89
C GLU A 40 6.67 9.65 -17.09
N LYS A 41 6.87 8.40 -16.67
CA LYS A 41 8.00 8.00 -15.82
C LYS A 41 8.06 8.76 -14.50
N VAL A 42 6.92 9.21 -13.99
CA VAL A 42 6.84 9.89 -12.71
C VAL A 42 6.35 8.93 -11.65
N ASP A 43 6.89 9.08 -10.45
CA ASP A 43 6.54 8.23 -9.33
C ASP A 43 5.28 8.72 -8.65
N TRP A 44 4.42 7.76 -8.33
CA TRP A 44 3.28 7.91 -7.45
C TRP A 44 3.58 7.21 -6.16
N GLN A 45 3.22 7.82 -5.05
CA GLN A 45 3.41 7.23 -3.73
C GLN A 45 2.13 7.37 -2.94
N GLU A 46 1.78 6.32 -2.21
CA GLU A 46 0.59 6.28 -1.37
C GLU A 46 0.98 5.76 0.00
N ASP A 47 0.73 6.58 1.02
CA ASP A 47 0.95 6.16 2.40
C ASP A 47 -0.32 5.56 2.96
N TRP A 48 -0.21 4.35 3.47
CA TRP A 48 -1.33 3.56 3.97
C TRP A 48 -1.16 3.21 5.43
N ARG A 49 -2.26 2.99 6.09
CA ARG A 49 -2.29 2.51 7.47
C ARG A 49 -3.23 1.31 7.57
N VAL A 50 -2.79 0.28 8.29
CA VAL A 50 -3.61 -0.89 8.59
C VAL A 50 -4.41 -0.60 9.84
N THR A 51 -5.73 -0.72 9.74
CA THR A 51 -6.64 -0.44 10.87
C THR A 51 -7.57 -1.61 11.09
N PRO A 52 -8.26 -1.68 12.24
CA PRO A 52 -9.27 -2.72 12.46
C PRO A 52 -10.42 -2.66 11.45
N GLN A 53 -10.65 -1.52 10.83
CA GLN A 53 -11.71 -1.34 9.85
C GLN A 53 -11.25 -1.59 8.42
N GLY A 54 -9.96 -1.85 8.20
CA GLY A 54 -9.40 -2.09 6.89
C GLY A 54 -8.17 -1.25 6.59
N LEU A 55 -7.92 -1.00 5.32
CA LEU A 55 -6.78 -0.21 4.87
C LEU A 55 -7.20 1.24 4.64
N GLU A 56 -6.48 2.16 5.27
CA GLU A 56 -6.76 3.58 5.16
C GLU A 56 -5.66 4.26 4.38
N LEU A 57 -6.05 4.96 3.31
CA LEU A 57 -5.13 5.78 2.53
C LEU A 57 -4.97 7.12 3.24
N VAL A 58 -3.79 7.36 3.80
CA VAL A 58 -3.51 8.53 4.63
C VAL A 58 -3.06 9.70 3.78
N ARG A 59 -2.23 9.45 2.78
CA ARG A 59 -1.65 10.49 1.95
C ARG A 59 -1.30 9.92 0.59
N ALA A 60 -1.48 10.74 -0.43
CA ALA A 60 -1.04 10.42 -1.78
C ALA A 60 -0.16 11.55 -2.30
N ARG A 61 0.81 11.22 -3.14
CA ARG A 61 1.67 12.22 -3.77
C ARG A 61 2.16 11.73 -5.12
N VAL A 62 2.37 12.69 -6.01
CA VAL A 62 2.92 12.44 -7.34
C VAL A 62 4.02 13.44 -7.61
N LYS A 63 5.11 12.96 -8.20
CA LYS A 63 6.24 13.81 -8.54
C LYS A 63 5.93 14.60 -9.80
N GLY A 64 5.80 15.92 -9.66
CA GLY A 64 5.48 16.79 -10.79
C GLY A 64 4.04 16.60 -11.27
N SER A 65 3.69 17.29 -12.35
CA SER A 65 2.40 17.13 -13.02
C SER A 65 2.61 16.33 -14.29
N GLY A 66 2.06 15.14 -14.37
CA GLY A 66 2.12 14.32 -15.56
C GLY A 66 0.90 14.55 -16.43
N ALA A 67 1.05 14.44 -17.74
CA ALA A 67 -0.06 14.56 -18.65
C ALA A 67 -1.11 13.47 -18.36
N GLY A 68 -2.35 13.88 -18.17
CA GLY A 68 -3.46 12.97 -17.90
C GLY A 68 -3.58 12.52 -16.45
N MET A 69 -2.71 12.98 -15.57
CA MET A 69 -2.74 12.61 -14.15
C MET A 69 -2.59 13.87 -13.31
N GLU A 70 -3.62 14.69 -13.33
CA GLU A 70 -3.60 15.91 -12.59
C GLU A 70 -3.87 15.67 -11.11
N PRO A 71 -3.06 16.27 -10.23
CA PRO A 71 -3.37 16.22 -8.81
C PRO A 71 -4.70 16.94 -8.53
N PRO A 72 -5.41 16.56 -7.46
CA PRO A 72 -6.64 17.26 -7.11
C PRO A 72 -6.37 18.72 -6.72
N PRO A 73 -7.38 19.59 -6.79
CA PRO A 73 -7.19 21.02 -6.48
C PRO A 73 -6.60 21.30 -5.11
N GLU A 74 -6.89 20.45 -4.12
CA GLU A 74 -6.38 20.62 -2.75
C GLU A 74 -4.93 20.18 -2.59
N ALA A 75 -4.31 19.59 -3.61
CA ALA A 75 -2.93 19.15 -3.53
C ALA A 75 -1.99 20.35 -3.37
N ARG A 76 -0.95 20.16 -2.55
CA ARG A 76 0.08 21.15 -2.32
C ARG A 76 1.39 20.69 -2.92
N LEU A 77 2.11 21.62 -3.54
CA LEU A 77 3.43 21.34 -4.09
C LEU A 77 4.47 21.52 -2.98
N ILE A 78 5.13 20.43 -2.61
CA ILE A 78 6.15 20.41 -1.57
C ILE A 78 7.37 19.66 -2.13
N ASP A 79 8.48 20.37 -2.28
CA ASP A 79 9.74 19.80 -2.80
C ASP A 79 9.60 19.03 -4.11
N GLY A 80 8.77 19.55 -5.01
CA GLY A 80 8.54 18.92 -6.31
C GLY A 80 7.48 17.83 -6.32
N TRP A 81 6.85 17.55 -5.18
CA TRP A 81 5.79 16.57 -5.06
C TRP A 81 4.45 17.26 -4.82
N PHE A 82 3.44 16.92 -5.58
CA PHE A 82 2.06 17.28 -5.25
C PHE A 82 1.54 16.29 -4.23
N GLN A 83 1.15 16.79 -3.06
CA GLN A 83 0.70 15.95 -1.95
C GLN A 83 -0.70 16.34 -1.51
N TRP A 84 -1.51 15.35 -1.16
CA TRP A 84 -2.85 15.57 -0.64
C TRP A 84 -3.26 14.44 0.28
N GLN A 85 -4.27 14.70 1.09
CA GLN A 85 -4.86 13.71 1.98
C GLN A 85 -6.20 13.29 1.42
N PRO A 86 -6.32 12.09 0.84
CA PRO A 86 -7.61 11.61 0.36
C PRO A 86 -8.58 11.45 1.51
N LYS A 87 -9.81 11.90 1.31
CA LYS A 87 -10.87 11.73 2.30
C LYS A 87 -11.64 10.46 1.96
N ARG A 88 -11.09 9.33 2.35
CA ARG A 88 -11.70 8.03 2.09
C ARG A 88 -11.82 7.24 3.38
N ARG A 89 -12.87 6.44 3.46
CA ARG A 89 -13.01 5.49 4.55
C ARG A 89 -12.01 4.36 4.37
N ALA A 90 -11.68 3.67 5.47
CA ALA A 90 -10.90 2.46 5.40
C ALA A 90 -11.61 1.46 4.47
N MET A 91 -10.82 0.77 3.65
CA MET A 91 -11.32 -0.19 2.68
C MET A 91 -11.03 -1.61 3.14
N PRO A 92 -12.03 -2.52 3.04
CA PRO A 92 -11.79 -3.91 3.43
C PRO A 92 -10.66 -4.56 2.66
N GLN A 93 -10.51 -4.20 1.38
CA GLN A 93 -9.44 -4.71 0.55
C GLN A 93 -9.12 -3.72 -0.56
N VAL A 94 -7.92 -3.82 -1.08
CA VAL A 94 -7.43 -3.02 -2.21
C VAL A 94 -6.82 -3.97 -3.21
N VAL A 95 -7.23 -3.88 -4.47
CA VAL A 95 -6.71 -4.72 -5.54
C VAL A 95 -5.72 -3.92 -6.36
N LEU A 96 -4.50 -4.43 -6.44
CA LEU A 96 -3.45 -3.83 -7.26
C LEU A 96 -3.37 -4.59 -8.57
N ALA A 97 -3.74 -3.91 -9.65
CA ALA A 97 -3.58 -4.46 -10.99
C ALA A 97 -2.17 -4.15 -11.49
N ASN A 98 -1.57 -5.11 -12.16
CA ASN A 98 -0.26 -4.93 -12.76
C ASN A 98 -0.41 -5.06 -14.28
N SER A 99 -0.30 -3.93 -14.99
CA SER A 99 -0.50 -3.91 -16.42
C SER A 99 0.66 -4.49 -17.22
N GLY A 100 1.79 -4.74 -16.57
CA GLY A 100 3.01 -5.17 -17.26
C GLY A 100 3.74 -4.04 -18.00
N ALA A 101 3.05 -2.95 -18.30
CA ALA A 101 3.64 -1.79 -18.99
C ALA A 101 4.23 -0.79 -18.00
N ALA A 102 3.65 -0.68 -16.83
CA ALA A 102 4.20 0.11 -15.73
C ALA A 102 5.25 -0.69 -14.99
N GLY A 103 6.14 0.00 -14.29
CA GLY A 103 7.03 -0.66 -13.37
C GLY A 103 6.24 -1.41 -12.29
N GLU A 104 6.87 -2.42 -11.74
CA GLU A 104 6.24 -3.22 -10.70
C GLU A 104 5.98 -2.38 -9.45
N TRP A 105 4.85 -2.64 -8.77
CA TRP A 105 4.57 -2.03 -7.49
C TRP A 105 5.65 -2.37 -6.48
N ARG A 106 6.07 -1.38 -5.72
CA ARG A 106 7.02 -1.53 -4.61
C ARG A 106 6.32 -1.16 -3.32
N LEU A 107 6.61 -1.93 -2.29
CA LEU A 107 6.09 -1.69 -0.95
C LEU A 107 7.25 -1.30 -0.06
N CYS A 108 7.12 -0.15 0.57
CA CYS A 108 8.14 0.41 1.45
C CYS A 108 7.63 0.42 2.90
N ALA A 109 8.42 -0.13 3.80
CA ALA A 109 8.12 -0.14 5.23
C ALA A 109 9.41 -0.36 6.00
N ASN A 110 9.47 0.16 7.22
CA ASN A 110 10.61 -0.04 8.11
C ASN A 110 11.95 0.34 7.48
N GLY A 111 11.95 1.40 6.67
CA GLY A 111 13.17 1.93 6.07
C GLY A 111 13.65 1.22 4.81
N GLY A 112 12.90 0.31 4.25
CA GLY A 112 13.27 -0.40 3.03
C GLY A 112 12.10 -0.58 2.08
N CYS A 113 12.42 -0.78 0.81
CA CYS A 113 11.43 -1.01 -0.23
C CYS A 113 11.69 -2.36 -0.90
N ARG A 114 10.61 -3.06 -1.23
CA ARG A 114 10.67 -4.36 -1.91
C ARG A 114 9.64 -4.37 -3.01
N THR A 115 9.96 -4.99 -4.14
CA THR A 115 8.94 -5.25 -5.16
C THR A 115 7.98 -6.32 -4.65
N LEU A 116 6.76 -6.34 -5.19
CA LEU A 116 5.81 -7.39 -4.83
C LEU A 116 6.35 -8.77 -5.23
N SER A 117 7.06 -8.87 -6.33
CA SER A 117 7.71 -10.13 -6.72
C SER A 117 8.70 -10.62 -5.68
N ASP A 118 9.49 -9.71 -5.11
CA ASP A 118 10.42 -10.06 -4.04
C ASP A 118 9.69 -10.56 -2.80
N ILE A 119 8.58 -9.93 -2.47
CA ILE A 119 7.79 -10.32 -1.30
C ILE A 119 7.22 -11.74 -1.48
N PHE A 120 6.68 -12.03 -2.65
CA PHE A 120 6.08 -13.33 -2.92
C PHE A 120 7.10 -14.42 -3.24
N GLY A 121 8.28 -14.04 -3.74
CA GLY A 121 9.31 -14.99 -4.12
C GLY A 121 9.12 -15.57 -5.53
N PHE A 122 8.25 -14.96 -6.33
CA PHE A 122 8.08 -15.33 -7.73
C PHE A 122 7.63 -14.08 -8.51
N PRO A 123 7.85 -14.06 -9.85
CA PRO A 123 7.42 -12.92 -10.65
C PRO A 123 5.89 -12.78 -10.65
N ILE A 124 5.42 -11.61 -10.20
CA ILE A 124 3.97 -11.35 -10.17
C ILE A 124 3.40 -11.27 -11.60
N GLY A 125 4.14 -10.63 -12.51
CA GLY A 125 3.68 -10.50 -13.88
C GLY A 125 2.34 -9.77 -13.96
N ALA A 126 1.38 -10.35 -14.67
CA ALA A 126 0.05 -9.80 -14.82
C ALA A 126 -0.93 -10.23 -13.72
N ASN A 127 -0.48 -10.99 -12.72
CA ASN A 127 -1.34 -11.38 -11.62
C ASN A 127 -1.74 -10.17 -10.78
N VAL A 128 -3.01 -10.12 -10.38
CA VAL A 128 -3.44 -9.10 -9.44
C VAL A 128 -2.98 -9.46 -8.04
N VAL A 129 -2.72 -8.44 -7.23
CA VAL A 129 -2.39 -8.60 -5.83
C VAL A 129 -3.49 -7.94 -5.01
N THR A 130 -4.09 -8.68 -4.10
CA THR A 130 -5.11 -8.17 -3.20
C THR A 130 -4.47 -7.89 -1.85
N MET A 131 -4.66 -6.67 -1.35
CA MET A 131 -4.19 -6.27 -0.02
C MET A 131 -5.38 -6.17 0.92
N LYS A 132 -5.21 -6.61 2.15
CA LYS A 132 -6.22 -6.40 3.19
C LYS A 132 -5.57 -6.40 4.56
N ALA A 133 -6.27 -5.78 5.51
CA ALA A 133 -5.90 -5.89 6.91
C ALA A 133 -6.22 -7.30 7.38
N CYS A 134 -5.31 -7.89 8.11
CA CYS A 134 -5.51 -9.19 8.72
C CYS A 134 -4.91 -9.20 10.12
N THR A 135 -5.15 -10.25 10.85
CA THR A 135 -4.56 -10.40 12.18
C THR A 135 -3.57 -11.55 12.14
N ASP A 136 -2.45 -11.37 12.84
CA ASP A 136 -1.52 -12.47 13.03
C ASP A 136 -2.20 -13.55 13.87
N PRO A 137 -1.98 -14.82 13.52
CA PRO A 137 -2.51 -15.93 14.33
C PRO A 137 -1.91 -15.93 15.73
#